data_5d72379434ec26a97c495378d54a2776
#
_entry.id   5d72379434ec26a97c495378d54a2776
#
_cell.length_a   1.000
_cell.length_b   1.000
_cell.length_c   1.000
_cell.angle_alpha   90.00
_cell.angle_beta   90.00
_cell.angle_gamma   90.00
#
_symmetry.space_group_name_H-M   'P 1'
#
loop_
_entity.id
_entity.type
_entity.pdbx_description
1 polymer ?
#
loop_
_entity_poly.entity_id
_entity_poly.type
_entity_poly.pdbx_seq_one_letter_code
_entity_poly.pdbx_strand_id
1 'polypeptide(L)'
;MAKKVLLFLSRLNPGSQAAEYDCLDGSKVTGVQSNEAPVKYLLHRYPNIAEVICVVTEDAKATAWDGFCREIHKENAEVKITDISCAGEDSRTFIEGPMTQILTRVNPGDEIYLDTTGGFRNAVTYMLLITRILSYSEIPVKAAVYSNYNKKEIEDLSGTMGLFDLVEGMQELTSFGSINSIRQYYRANGKKDEKIENMLRAVEELTDTITLCRTRKLDEKTEQFNQALKEAEQSEDLLFRQMLTAFKEKFGGQWNVVSVLKWCVESGMIQQALTIYTERIPSYIMTLGLLNLKESADRENMYCKLDKKEYEDGNAVLFLRGFLSLSQDRKELGINGTLKRFRDKLKDASLQEQIIRCMNRNNSMGESLVLAMVGDGELEKGIRNVMSFLRFFYCENAGADEKTIFRFKRKFAKLATPEMIQWIEERQGIKCPRTMKNMLNSLGGANQNVLLSFLELYGKTEEKAYKDRNVVTLEHMEELIAESDFVLGCSCGKMKKIAMDYIYVKRLRNMTNHANDESLGDGKELMEYLYEQGYPRLEDTTLRQISEAILGYVETIESEA
;
A
#
# COMPACT_ATOMS: atom_id res chain seq x y z
N MET A 1 28.84 30.38 4.95
CA MET A 1 27.47 30.91 5.22
C MET A 1 27.53 32.41 5.08
N ALA A 2 27.02 32.97 3.98
CA ALA A 2 26.94 34.41 3.76
C ALA A 2 25.47 34.86 3.85
N LYS A 3 25.25 36.05 4.39
CA LYS A 3 23.95 36.70 4.37
C LYS A 3 23.86 37.59 3.15
N LYS A 4 22.80 37.48 2.37
CA LYS A 4 22.62 38.19 1.13
C LYS A 4 21.24 38.81 1.03
N VAL A 5 21.14 40.03 0.55
CA VAL A 5 19.87 40.65 0.16
C VAL A 5 19.64 40.42 -1.32
N LEU A 6 18.41 40.06 -1.70
CA LEU A 6 18.01 39.97 -3.10
C LEU A 6 16.83 40.91 -3.34
N LEU A 7 16.88 41.66 -4.43
CA LEU A 7 15.85 42.61 -4.81
C LEU A 7 15.75 42.80 -6.35
N PHE A 8 14.62 43.33 -6.76
CA PHE A 8 14.48 43.94 -8.10
C PHE A 8 14.51 45.46 -7.92
N LEU A 9 15.51 46.10 -8.55
CA LEU A 9 15.67 47.52 -8.40
C LEU A 9 14.63 48.30 -9.23
N SER A 10 13.86 49.15 -8.55
CA SER A 10 12.93 50.06 -9.20
C SER A 10 13.67 51.22 -9.85
N ARG A 11 13.15 51.72 -10.97
CA ARG A 11 13.59 52.99 -11.53
C ARG A 11 13.30 54.14 -10.54
N LEU A 12 14.09 55.18 -10.59
CA LEU A 12 13.82 56.44 -9.90
C LEU A 12 12.93 57.32 -10.77
N ASN A 13 11.74 57.68 -10.24
CA ASN A 13 10.86 58.59 -10.95
C ASN A 13 11.34 60.04 -10.82
N PRO A 14 11.24 60.87 -11.88
CA PRO A 14 11.51 62.30 -11.78
C PRO A 14 10.66 62.96 -10.68
N GLY A 15 11.31 63.73 -9.80
CA GLY A 15 10.61 64.42 -8.71
C GLY A 15 10.37 63.58 -7.45
N SER A 16 10.91 62.36 -7.35
CA SER A 16 10.88 61.58 -6.11
C SER A 16 11.55 62.38 -4.97
N GLN A 17 10.90 62.40 -3.80
CA GLN A 17 11.41 63.06 -2.60
C GLN A 17 11.73 62.02 -1.54
N ALA A 18 12.62 62.37 -0.64
CA ALA A 18 12.95 61.56 0.53
C ALA A 18 11.68 61.32 1.37
N ALA A 19 11.44 60.08 1.75
CA ALA A 19 10.38 59.69 2.65
C ALA A 19 10.94 58.90 3.83
N GLU A 20 10.44 59.18 5.00
CA GLU A 20 10.76 58.46 6.22
C GLU A 20 9.74 57.29 6.38
N TYR A 21 10.25 56.14 6.75
CA TYR A 21 9.45 54.92 6.98
C TYR A 21 9.63 54.41 8.39
N ASP A 22 8.55 54.08 9.04
CA ASP A 22 8.56 53.41 10.33
C ASP A 22 8.91 51.90 10.09
N CYS A 23 9.86 51.42 10.85
CA CYS A 23 10.32 50.02 10.76
C CYS A 23 9.68 49.13 11.81
N LEU A 24 9.71 47.82 11.57
CA LEU A 24 9.13 46.80 12.43
C LEU A 24 9.70 46.75 13.85
N ASP A 25 10.93 47.22 14.05
CA ASP A 25 11.62 47.29 15.33
C ASP A 25 11.47 48.68 16.03
N GLY A 26 10.63 49.52 15.48
CA GLY A 26 10.39 50.90 15.99
C GLY A 26 11.45 51.91 15.55
N SER A 27 12.47 51.50 14.79
CA SER A 27 13.43 52.45 14.18
C SER A 27 12.80 53.12 12.97
N LYS A 28 13.49 54.14 12.45
CA LYS A 28 13.09 54.85 11.25
C LYS A 28 14.21 54.83 10.22
N VAL A 29 13.83 54.69 8.95
CA VAL A 29 14.76 54.75 7.83
C VAL A 29 14.26 55.71 6.77
N THR A 30 15.16 56.38 6.06
CA THR A 30 14.80 57.33 5.01
C THR A 30 15.31 56.82 3.68
N GLY A 31 14.49 56.94 2.64
CA GLY A 31 14.85 56.60 1.27
C GLY A 31 14.21 57.53 0.25
N VAL A 32 14.86 57.74 -0.87
CA VAL A 32 14.34 58.46 -2.04
C VAL A 32 13.85 57.46 -3.07
N GLN A 33 14.66 56.45 -3.32
CA GLN A 33 14.31 55.34 -4.21
C GLN A 33 13.62 54.23 -3.36
N SER A 34 12.60 53.57 -3.91
CA SER A 34 11.72 52.67 -3.14
C SER A 34 12.44 51.49 -2.48
N ASN A 35 13.57 51.01 -3.00
CA ASN A 35 14.33 49.93 -2.42
C ASN A 35 15.34 50.39 -1.35
N GLU A 36 15.64 51.71 -1.24
CA GLU A 36 16.61 52.20 -0.26
C GLU A 36 16.19 51.90 1.17
N ALA A 37 14.94 52.29 1.53
CA ALA A 37 14.43 52.13 2.90
C ALA A 37 14.41 50.66 3.35
N PRO A 38 13.84 49.69 2.62
CA PRO A 38 13.82 48.29 3.04
C PRO A 38 15.24 47.67 3.09
N VAL A 39 16.14 48.00 2.19
CA VAL A 39 17.52 47.49 2.22
C VAL A 39 18.29 48.08 3.42
N LYS A 40 18.17 49.38 3.70
CA LYS A 40 18.74 49.98 4.91
C LYS A 40 18.25 49.34 6.17
N TYR A 41 16.92 49.12 6.29
CA TYR A 41 16.33 48.35 7.41
C TYR A 41 16.93 46.95 7.55
N LEU A 42 17.06 46.19 6.44
CA LEU A 42 17.63 44.84 6.48
C LEU A 42 19.10 44.86 6.94
N LEU A 43 19.90 45.85 6.46
CA LEU A 43 21.30 46.00 6.88
C LEU A 43 21.45 46.34 8.37
N HIS A 44 20.55 47.16 8.90
CA HIS A 44 20.53 47.51 10.34
C HIS A 44 20.07 46.33 11.20
N ARG A 45 19.02 45.64 10.78
CA ARG A 45 18.38 44.55 11.51
C ARG A 45 19.21 43.27 11.54
N TYR A 46 19.88 42.97 10.42
CA TYR A 46 20.66 41.76 10.24
C TYR A 46 22.15 42.08 9.95
N PRO A 47 22.97 42.14 11.01
CA PRO A 47 24.39 42.46 10.84
C PRO A 47 25.09 41.38 10.02
N ASN A 48 26.20 41.80 9.36
CA ASN A 48 27.05 40.94 8.52
C ASN A 48 26.39 40.48 7.19
N ILE A 49 25.47 41.25 6.64
CA ILE A 49 25.05 41.06 5.24
C ILE A 49 26.26 41.36 4.38
N ALA A 50 26.71 40.36 3.61
CA ALA A 50 27.92 40.42 2.80
C ALA A 50 27.66 40.95 1.41
N GLU A 51 26.47 40.74 0.85
CA GLU A 51 26.16 41.10 -0.53
C GLU A 51 24.70 41.54 -0.70
N VAL A 52 24.47 42.56 -1.52
CA VAL A 52 23.15 42.97 -2.02
C VAL A 52 23.12 42.67 -3.51
N ILE A 53 22.26 41.72 -3.91
CA ILE A 53 22.09 41.28 -5.30
C ILE A 53 20.88 42.01 -5.88
N CYS A 54 21.11 42.83 -6.87
CA CYS A 54 20.07 43.63 -7.51
C CYS A 54 19.81 43.13 -8.93
N VAL A 55 18.58 42.75 -9.24
CA VAL A 55 18.14 42.57 -10.63
C VAL A 55 17.77 43.94 -11.20
N VAL A 56 18.42 44.33 -12.26
CA VAL A 56 18.40 45.71 -12.75
C VAL A 56 18.02 45.75 -14.24
N THR A 57 16.91 46.46 -14.56
CA THR A 57 16.54 46.79 -15.93
C THR A 57 17.41 47.97 -16.46
N GLU A 58 17.42 48.17 -17.76
CA GLU A 58 18.16 49.32 -18.38
C GLU A 58 17.69 50.64 -17.79
N ASP A 59 16.37 50.84 -17.64
CA ASP A 59 15.79 52.05 -17.04
C ASP A 59 16.24 52.24 -15.58
N ALA A 60 16.21 51.20 -14.78
CA ALA A 60 16.66 51.26 -13.40
C ALA A 60 18.18 51.51 -13.29
N LYS A 61 18.96 50.95 -14.23
CA LYS A 61 20.40 51.18 -14.31
C LYS A 61 20.70 52.63 -14.60
N ALA A 62 19.99 53.25 -15.54
CA ALA A 62 20.19 54.63 -15.95
C ALA A 62 19.69 55.64 -14.90
N THR A 63 18.64 55.33 -14.16
CA THR A 63 17.97 56.32 -13.31
C THR A 63 18.22 56.16 -11.81
N ALA A 64 18.43 54.94 -11.32
CA ALA A 64 18.45 54.64 -9.87
C ALA A 64 19.79 54.07 -9.38
N TRP A 65 20.50 53.32 -10.18
CA TRP A 65 21.65 52.50 -9.75
C TRP A 65 22.72 53.23 -8.96
N ASP A 66 23.27 54.31 -9.51
CA ASP A 66 24.37 55.06 -8.89
C ASP A 66 23.92 55.74 -7.57
N GLY A 67 22.67 56.22 -7.53
CA GLY A 67 22.08 56.79 -6.33
C GLY A 67 21.91 55.76 -5.24
N PHE A 68 21.29 54.61 -5.59
CA PHE A 68 21.08 53.48 -4.69
C PHE A 68 22.38 52.96 -4.09
N CYS A 69 23.39 52.71 -4.92
CA CYS A 69 24.71 52.25 -4.44
C CYS A 69 25.34 53.21 -3.44
N ARG A 70 25.29 54.53 -3.73
CA ARG A 70 25.82 55.55 -2.80
C ARG A 70 25.09 55.54 -1.45
N GLU A 71 23.77 55.45 -1.48
CA GLU A 71 22.95 55.47 -0.25
C GLU A 71 23.18 54.21 0.58
N ILE A 72 23.28 53.05 -0.04
CA ILE A 72 23.55 51.79 0.66
C ILE A 72 24.97 51.74 1.23
N HIS A 73 25.98 52.21 0.50
CA HIS A 73 27.35 52.30 1.02
C HIS A 73 27.53 53.32 2.15
N LYS A 74 26.64 54.33 2.30
CA LYS A 74 26.63 55.17 3.48
C LYS A 74 26.27 54.41 4.75
N GLU A 75 25.36 53.41 4.64
CA GLU A 75 24.97 52.58 5.77
C GLU A 75 26.00 51.49 6.10
N ASN A 76 26.55 50.86 5.03
CA ASN A 76 27.61 49.86 5.19
C ASN A 76 28.59 49.94 3.98
N ALA A 77 29.75 50.52 4.23
CA ALA A 77 30.76 50.71 3.20
C ALA A 77 31.41 49.42 2.68
N GLU A 78 31.35 48.33 3.46
CA GLU A 78 31.97 47.04 3.11
C GLU A 78 31.01 46.09 2.38
N VAL A 79 29.71 46.40 2.33
CA VAL A 79 28.74 45.52 1.67
C VAL A 79 28.97 45.53 0.15
N LYS A 80 29.11 44.35 -0.43
CA LYS A 80 29.22 44.19 -1.88
C LYS A 80 27.84 44.40 -2.51
N ILE A 81 27.77 45.28 -3.53
CA ILE A 81 26.53 45.45 -4.30
C ILE A 81 26.81 44.91 -5.72
N THR A 82 25.97 43.97 -6.14
CA THR A 82 26.10 43.28 -7.44
C THR A 82 24.86 43.50 -8.27
N ASP A 83 25.04 43.97 -9.52
CA ASP A 83 23.93 44.03 -10.45
C ASP A 83 23.87 42.80 -11.35
N ILE A 84 22.64 42.39 -11.62
CA ILE A 84 22.28 41.38 -12.60
C ILE A 84 21.39 42.04 -13.63
N SER A 85 21.89 42.19 -14.85
CA SER A 85 21.14 42.83 -15.93
C SER A 85 19.91 42.00 -16.33
N CYS A 86 18.77 42.67 -16.44
CA CYS A 86 17.49 42.09 -16.92
C CYS A 86 17.12 42.82 -18.23
N ALA A 87 17.43 42.21 -19.35
CA ALA A 87 17.21 42.79 -20.69
C ALA A 87 15.74 42.75 -21.15
N GLY A 88 14.89 41.97 -20.50
CA GLY A 88 13.48 41.85 -20.83
C GLY A 88 12.63 41.45 -19.63
N GLU A 89 11.34 41.79 -19.70
CA GLU A 89 10.37 41.50 -18.62
C GLU A 89 9.59 40.18 -18.85
N ASP A 90 9.84 39.49 -19.97
CA ASP A 90 9.20 38.20 -20.26
C ASP A 90 9.88 37.05 -19.51
N SER A 91 9.10 36.01 -19.27
CA SER A 91 9.51 34.86 -18.43
C SER A 91 10.72 34.12 -18.99
N ARG A 92 10.84 34.00 -20.32
CA ARG A 92 11.94 33.27 -20.94
C ARG A 92 13.24 33.99 -20.73
N THR A 93 13.28 35.28 -21.07
CA THR A 93 14.47 36.15 -20.88
C THR A 93 14.90 36.19 -19.42
N PHE A 94 13.92 36.25 -18.49
CA PHE A 94 14.23 36.24 -17.06
C PHE A 94 14.84 34.90 -16.60
N ILE A 95 14.26 33.74 -16.99
CA ILE A 95 14.76 32.42 -16.60
C ILE A 95 16.15 32.14 -17.18
N GLU A 96 16.35 32.41 -18.48
CA GLU A 96 17.59 32.12 -19.16
C GLU A 96 18.74 33.08 -18.73
N GLY A 97 18.44 34.26 -18.24
CA GLY A 97 19.39 35.28 -17.82
C GLY A 97 19.47 35.51 -16.31
N PRO A 98 18.68 36.43 -15.74
CA PRO A 98 18.79 36.87 -14.35
C PRO A 98 18.67 35.74 -13.33
N MET A 99 17.70 34.84 -13.49
CA MET A 99 17.49 33.76 -12.56
C MET A 99 18.69 32.81 -12.48
N THR A 100 19.26 32.42 -13.61
CA THR A 100 20.46 31.57 -13.65
C THR A 100 21.64 32.28 -12.97
N GLN A 101 21.80 33.58 -13.18
CA GLN A 101 22.85 34.35 -12.52
C GLN A 101 22.66 34.48 -11.01
N ILE A 102 21.42 34.65 -10.54
CA ILE A 102 21.09 34.61 -9.09
C ILE A 102 21.52 33.28 -8.50
N LEU A 103 21.07 32.17 -9.10
CA LEU A 103 21.33 30.82 -8.60
C LEU A 103 22.84 30.47 -8.59
N THR A 104 23.63 31.02 -9.47
CA THR A 104 25.09 30.82 -9.44
C THR A 104 25.80 31.64 -8.36
N ARG A 105 25.14 32.65 -7.77
CA ARG A 105 25.70 33.51 -6.70
C ARG A 105 25.30 33.10 -5.31
N VAL A 106 24.36 32.21 -5.15
CA VAL A 106 23.90 31.69 -3.84
C VAL A 106 24.38 30.24 -3.68
N ASN A 107 24.84 29.91 -2.48
CA ASN A 107 25.38 28.58 -2.18
C ASN A 107 24.59 27.93 -1.03
N PRO A 108 24.57 26.59 -0.95
CA PRO A 108 24.02 25.91 0.21
C PRO A 108 24.59 26.46 1.52
N GLY A 109 23.72 26.80 2.46
CA GLY A 109 24.06 27.41 3.71
C GLY A 109 24.09 28.94 3.74
N ASP A 110 23.89 29.64 2.60
CA ASP A 110 23.64 31.06 2.62
C ASP A 110 22.25 31.39 3.18
N GLU A 111 22.09 32.59 3.73
CA GLU A 111 20.80 33.12 4.20
C GLU A 111 20.37 34.27 3.31
N ILE A 112 19.14 34.18 2.79
CA ILE A 112 18.60 35.18 1.86
C ILE A 112 17.57 36.05 2.57
N TYR A 113 17.68 37.36 2.35
CA TYR A 113 16.77 38.40 2.78
C TYR A 113 16.19 39.06 1.55
N LEU A 114 14.88 39.18 1.45
CA LEU A 114 14.19 39.68 0.27
C LEU A 114 13.65 41.09 0.48
N ASP A 115 13.90 41.97 -0.48
CA ASP A 115 13.09 43.16 -0.63
C ASP A 115 12.17 43.00 -1.84
N THR A 116 10.87 42.97 -1.56
CA THR A 116 9.81 42.76 -2.56
C THR A 116 9.19 44.07 -3.06
N THR A 117 9.73 45.20 -2.67
CA THR A 117 9.16 46.54 -2.94
C THR A 117 9.21 46.92 -4.39
N GLY A 118 10.32 46.61 -5.05
CA GLY A 118 10.69 47.20 -6.33
C GLY A 118 10.55 46.30 -7.54
N GLY A 119 10.87 46.84 -8.69
CA GLY A 119 10.95 46.14 -9.94
C GLY A 119 9.80 46.45 -10.93
N PHE A 120 9.79 45.71 -12.01
CA PHE A 120 8.72 45.75 -13.01
C PHE A 120 7.52 44.91 -12.58
N ARG A 121 6.42 45.01 -13.33
CA ARG A 121 5.13 44.37 -12.93
C ARG A 121 5.23 42.89 -12.55
N ASN A 122 6.04 42.11 -13.28
CA ASN A 122 6.19 40.67 -13.06
C ASN A 122 7.24 40.31 -11.99
N ALA A 123 7.96 41.29 -11.44
CA ALA A 123 9.08 41.08 -10.51
C ALA A 123 8.67 40.27 -9.29
N VAL A 124 7.48 40.53 -8.73
CA VAL A 124 6.97 39.79 -7.57
C VAL A 124 6.76 38.30 -7.91
N THR A 125 6.22 37.99 -9.09
CA THR A 125 6.05 36.62 -9.55
C THR A 125 7.39 35.89 -9.69
N TYR A 126 8.39 36.57 -10.25
CA TYR A 126 9.72 35.99 -10.37
C TYR A 126 10.42 35.85 -9.01
N MET A 127 10.21 36.77 -8.10
CA MET A 127 10.70 36.64 -6.72
C MET A 127 10.11 35.40 -6.03
N LEU A 128 8.81 35.15 -6.18
CA LEU A 128 8.18 33.94 -5.68
C LEU A 128 8.77 32.67 -6.30
N LEU A 129 9.02 32.65 -7.61
CA LEU A 129 9.67 31.52 -8.28
C LEU A 129 11.08 31.28 -7.73
N ILE A 130 11.87 32.35 -7.57
CA ILE A 130 13.22 32.27 -7.00
C ILE A 130 13.16 31.70 -5.59
N THR A 131 12.24 32.15 -4.73
CA THR A 131 12.13 31.65 -3.36
C THR A 131 11.85 30.14 -3.33
N ARG A 132 11.05 29.64 -4.27
CA ARG A 132 10.77 28.21 -4.38
C ARG A 132 12.00 27.39 -4.80
N ILE A 133 12.76 27.90 -5.76
CA ILE A 133 14.01 27.25 -6.19
C ILE A 133 15.05 27.28 -5.06
N LEU A 134 15.14 28.39 -4.32
CA LEU A 134 16.03 28.49 -3.17
C LEU A 134 15.64 27.50 -2.07
N SER A 135 14.36 27.38 -1.77
CA SER A 135 13.83 26.39 -0.80
C SER A 135 14.18 24.96 -1.25
N TYR A 136 13.98 24.62 -2.52
CA TYR A 136 14.36 23.32 -3.08
C TYR A 136 15.88 23.05 -2.94
N SER A 137 16.70 24.10 -3.02
CA SER A 137 18.15 24.03 -2.87
C SER A 137 18.63 24.14 -1.41
N GLU A 138 17.74 24.03 -0.44
CA GLU A 138 18.01 24.16 1.01
C GLU A 138 18.65 25.51 1.40
N ILE A 139 18.33 26.57 0.66
CA ILE A 139 18.78 27.93 0.93
C ILE A 139 17.62 28.71 1.58
N PRO A 140 17.67 28.99 2.90
CA PRO A 140 16.55 29.58 3.60
C PRO A 140 16.38 31.07 3.28
N VAL A 141 15.14 31.46 3.01
CA VAL A 141 14.72 32.87 3.03
C VAL A 141 14.36 33.22 4.48
N LYS A 142 15.16 34.09 5.10
CA LYS A 142 15.05 34.45 6.54
C LYS A 142 14.08 35.58 6.81
N ALA A 143 13.96 36.51 5.89
CA ALA A 143 12.99 37.60 5.95
C ALA A 143 12.62 38.09 4.57
N ALA A 144 11.39 38.54 4.42
CA ALA A 144 10.90 39.23 3.24
C ALA A 144 10.20 40.53 3.69
N VAL A 145 10.62 41.64 3.13
CA VAL A 145 10.09 42.97 3.49
C VAL A 145 9.51 43.69 2.28
N TYR A 146 8.60 44.59 2.57
CA TYR A 146 7.95 45.45 1.57
C TYR A 146 7.86 46.87 2.11
N SER A 147 8.28 47.87 1.35
CA SER A 147 8.14 49.28 1.69
C SER A 147 6.78 49.78 1.20
N ASN A 148 5.85 50.02 2.12
CA ASN A 148 4.55 50.58 1.79
C ASN A 148 4.62 52.11 1.75
N TYR A 149 4.69 52.68 0.56
CA TYR A 149 4.81 54.13 0.36
C TYR A 149 3.62 54.90 0.92
N ASN A 150 2.41 54.38 0.84
CA ASN A 150 1.20 55.08 1.28
C ASN A 150 1.10 55.16 2.83
N LYS A 151 1.47 54.08 3.51
CA LYS A 151 1.49 54.01 4.97
C LYS A 151 2.78 54.58 5.61
N LYS A 152 3.85 54.71 4.78
CA LYS A 152 5.19 55.02 5.28
C LYS A 152 5.74 54.02 6.28
N GLU A 153 5.56 52.75 5.99
CA GLU A 153 5.91 51.62 6.85
C GLU A 153 6.71 50.56 6.05
N ILE A 154 7.63 49.89 6.74
CA ILE A 154 8.24 48.64 6.24
C ILE A 154 7.38 47.49 6.78
N GLU A 155 6.71 46.78 5.89
CA GLU A 155 5.86 45.62 6.23
C GLU A 155 6.68 44.34 6.15
N ASP A 156 6.40 43.39 7.09
CA ASP A 156 6.95 42.05 7.07
C ASP A 156 6.07 41.11 6.25
N LEU A 157 6.62 40.54 5.20
CA LEU A 157 5.96 39.54 4.37
C LEU A 157 6.45 38.11 4.63
N SER A 158 7.35 37.91 5.59
CA SER A 158 7.92 36.58 5.91
C SER A 158 6.83 35.56 6.24
N GLY A 159 5.81 35.96 7.02
CA GLY A 159 4.68 35.12 7.34
C GLY A 159 3.84 34.72 6.10
N THR A 160 3.66 35.67 5.16
CA THR A 160 2.95 35.41 3.90
C THR A 160 3.74 34.43 3.02
N MET A 161 5.08 34.59 2.95
CA MET A 161 5.93 33.67 2.22
C MET A 161 5.88 32.25 2.83
N GLY A 162 5.87 32.15 4.15
CA GLY A 162 5.76 30.88 4.85
C GLY A 162 4.44 30.12 4.58
N LEU A 163 3.36 30.80 4.16
CA LEU A 163 2.12 30.11 3.76
C LEU A 163 2.33 29.16 2.58
N PHE A 164 3.27 29.42 1.72
CA PHE A 164 3.62 28.51 0.64
C PHE A 164 4.20 27.20 1.19
N ASP A 165 4.99 27.25 2.27
CA ASP A 165 5.53 26.04 2.91
C ASP A 165 4.40 25.19 3.52
N LEU A 166 3.35 25.86 4.04
CA LEU A 166 2.15 25.15 4.51
C LEU A 166 1.41 24.46 3.35
N VAL A 167 1.25 25.13 2.19
CA VAL A 167 0.62 24.53 1.01
C VAL A 167 1.42 23.34 0.50
N GLU A 168 2.75 23.47 0.40
CA GLU A 168 3.64 22.35 0.03
C GLU A 168 3.53 21.20 1.03
N GLY A 169 3.52 21.50 2.33
CA GLY A 169 3.35 20.49 3.37
C GLY A 169 2.02 19.74 3.25
N MET A 170 0.93 20.42 2.89
CA MET A 170 -0.35 19.77 2.62
C MET A 170 -0.32 18.90 1.35
N GLN A 171 0.45 19.29 0.33
CA GLN A 171 0.69 18.45 -0.83
C GLN A 171 1.52 17.22 -0.49
N GLU A 172 2.57 17.36 0.32
CA GLU A 172 3.38 16.22 0.81
C GLU A 172 2.53 15.26 1.65
N LEU A 173 1.70 15.79 2.56
CA LEU A 173 0.76 15.01 3.34
C LEU A 173 -0.16 14.20 2.42
N THR A 174 -0.74 14.85 1.43
CA THR A 174 -1.71 14.23 0.51
C THR A 174 -1.07 13.16 -0.37
N SER A 175 0.16 13.40 -0.83
CA SER A 175 0.84 12.56 -1.81
C SER A 175 1.69 11.44 -1.18
N PHE A 176 2.23 11.67 0.02
CA PHE A 176 3.22 10.78 0.61
C PHE A 176 3.00 10.48 2.10
N GLY A 177 2.02 11.13 2.74
CA GLY A 177 1.81 11.03 4.18
C GLY A 177 2.90 11.73 5.02
N SER A 178 3.76 12.55 4.39
CA SER A 178 4.79 13.31 5.10
C SER A 178 4.17 14.55 5.76
N ILE A 179 4.55 14.79 6.99
CA ILE A 179 4.09 15.94 7.80
C ILE A 179 5.21 16.93 8.11
N ASN A 180 6.42 16.68 7.59
CA ASN A 180 7.63 17.40 7.97
C ASN A 180 7.54 18.89 7.63
N SER A 181 7.11 19.25 6.44
CA SER A 181 7.00 20.64 6.00
C SER A 181 5.91 21.40 6.76
N ILE A 182 4.77 20.76 7.08
CA ILE A 182 3.73 21.36 7.93
C ILE A 182 4.29 21.66 9.31
N ARG A 183 4.95 20.67 9.92
CA ARG A 183 5.55 20.82 11.26
C ARG A 183 6.64 21.90 11.29
N GLN A 184 7.45 21.99 10.23
CA GLN A 184 8.47 23.03 10.09
C GLN A 184 7.84 24.42 9.97
N TYR A 185 6.77 24.58 9.18
CA TYR A 185 6.02 25.83 9.08
C TYR A 185 5.53 26.34 10.44
N TYR A 186 4.87 25.47 11.23
CA TYR A 186 4.36 25.87 12.55
C TYR A 186 5.47 26.22 13.53
N ARG A 187 6.59 25.49 13.51
CA ARG A 187 7.78 25.80 14.34
C ARG A 187 8.43 27.13 13.95
N ALA A 188 8.62 27.38 12.67
CA ALA A 188 9.24 28.60 12.17
C ALA A 188 8.41 29.86 12.50
N ASN A 189 7.09 29.75 12.49
CA ASN A 189 6.18 30.85 12.79
C ASN A 189 5.84 30.99 14.29
N GLY A 190 6.44 30.18 15.16
CA GLY A 190 6.15 30.21 16.61
C GLY A 190 4.71 29.88 16.98
N LYS A 191 3.91 29.38 16.05
CA LYS A 191 2.53 29.00 16.25
C LYS A 191 2.45 27.65 16.96
N LYS A 192 1.71 27.58 18.04
CA LYS A 192 1.42 26.33 18.77
C LYS A 192 -0.08 26.12 18.75
N ASP A 193 -0.53 25.12 18.01
CA ASP A 193 -1.90 24.63 18.04
C ASP A 193 -1.85 23.13 18.35
N GLU A 194 -2.30 22.77 19.55
CA GLU A 194 -2.27 21.40 20.05
C GLU A 194 -3.15 20.47 19.19
N LYS A 195 -4.25 20.96 18.64
CA LYS A 195 -5.15 20.20 17.78
C LYS A 195 -4.46 19.82 16.48
N ILE A 196 -3.71 20.75 15.90
CA ILE A 196 -2.91 20.48 14.68
C ILE A 196 -1.79 19.49 15.00
N GLU A 197 -1.05 19.67 16.10
CA GLU A 197 0.04 18.75 16.47
C GLU A 197 -0.48 17.33 16.76
N ASN A 198 -1.65 17.19 17.40
CA ASN A 198 -2.29 15.89 17.62
C ASN A 198 -2.68 15.23 16.30
N MET A 199 -3.21 16.00 15.35
CA MET A 199 -3.53 15.50 14.00
C MET A 199 -2.26 15.06 13.27
N LEU A 200 -1.21 15.86 13.27
CA LEU A 200 0.06 15.51 12.64
C LEU A 200 0.66 14.23 13.23
N ARG A 201 0.57 14.05 14.55
CA ARG A 201 1.00 12.80 15.21
C ARG A 201 0.16 11.61 14.78
N ALA A 202 -1.15 11.75 14.70
CA ALA A 202 -2.04 10.68 14.25
C ALA A 202 -1.78 10.27 12.79
N VAL A 203 -1.48 11.23 11.90
CA VAL A 203 -1.02 10.95 10.53
C VAL A 203 0.28 10.14 10.54
N GLU A 204 1.27 10.57 11.31
CA GLU A 204 2.58 9.89 11.40
C GLU A 204 2.40 8.43 11.85
N GLU A 205 1.61 8.19 12.88
CA GLU A 205 1.32 6.85 13.41
C GLU A 205 0.55 5.98 12.39
N LEU A 206 -0.39 6.58 11.64
CA LEU A 206 -1.12 5.89 10.58
C LEU A 206 -0.18 5.54 9.41
N THR A 207 0.63 6.50 8.97
CA THR A 207 1.61 6.31 7.89
C THR A 207 2.64 5.24 8.24
N ASP A 208 3.17 5.26 9.47
CA ASP A 208 4.07 4.22 9.97
C ASP A 208 3.40 2.84 9.98
N THR A 209 2.13 2.79 10.39
CA THR A 209 1.34 1.55 10.41
C THR A 209 1.18 0.98 9.01
N ILE A 210 0.91 1.82 8.01
CA ILE A 210 0.79 1.46 6.59
C ILE A 210 2.14 1.02 6.04
N THR A 211 3.18 1.84 6.21
CA THR A 211 4.53 1.60 5.67
C THR A 211 5.13 0.30 6.20
N LEU A 212 4.92 0.01 7.47
CA LEU A 212 5.39 -1.20 8.14
C LEU A 212 4.43 -2.39 7.99
N CYS A 213 3.36 -2.25 7.19
CA CYS A 213 2.35 -3.28 6.97
C CYS A 213 1.78 -3.87 8.28
N ARG A 214 1.58 -3.04 9.31
CA ARG A 214 1.00 -3.45 10.60
C ARG A 214 -0.53 -3.50 10.53
N THR A 215 -1.05 -4.30 9.63
CA THR A 215 -2.48 -4.36 9.25
C THR A 215 -3.43 -4.58 10.44
N ARG A 216 -3.00 -5.29 11.48
CA ARG A 216 -3.80 -5.51 12.71
C ARG A 216 -4.10 -4.23 13.51
N LYS A 217 -3.23 -3.21 13.41
CA LYS A 217 -3.41 -1.92 14.08
C LYS A 217 -4.10 -0.88 13.20
N LEU A 218 -4.42 -1.23 11.96
CA LEU A 218 -4.90 -0.27 10.98
C LEU A 218 -6.22 0.38 11.41
N ASP A 219 -7.19 -0.41 11.89
CA ASP A 219 -8.50 0.12 12.28
C ASP A 219 -8.37 1.06 13.48
N GLU A 220 -7.58 0.66 14.49
CA GLU A 220 -7.30 1.51 15.66
C GLU A 220 -6.67 2.85 15.25
N LYS A 221 -5.63 2.81 14.38
CA LYS A 221 -4.93 4.02 13.96
C LYS A 221 -5.77 4.87 13.02
N THR A 222 -6.60 4.28 12.21
CA THR A 222 -7.57 5.00 11.36
C THR A 222 -8.62 5.71 12.21
N GLU A 223 -9.12 5.08 13.28
CA GLU A 223 -10.07 5.73 14.19
C GLU A 223 -9.42 6.87 14.99
N GLN A 224 -8.20 6.69 15.49
CA GLN A 224 -7.43 7.75 16.15
C GLN A 224 -7.20 8.94 15.20
N PHE A 225 -6.91 8.65 13.92
CA PHE A 225 -6.78 9.68 12.90
C PHE A 225 -8.10 10.41 12.63
N ASN A 226 -9.22 9.70 12.50
CA ASN A 226 -10.55 10.30 12.35
C ASN A 226 -10.90 11.24 13.51
N GLN A 227 -10.58 10.84 14.75
CA GLN A 227 -10.80 11.68 15.92
C GLN A 227 -9.93 12.93 15.88
N ALA A 228 -8.64 12.78 15.58
CA ALA A 228 -7.72 13.92 15.48
C ALA A 228 -8.09 14.89 14.35
N LEU A 229 -8.62 14.37 13.22
CA LEU A 229 -9.18 15.19 12.13
C LEU A 229 -10.32 16.08 12.63
N LYS A 230 -11.29 15.51 13.37
CA LYS A 230 -12.43 16.27 13.93
C LYS A 230 -11.97 17.35 14.88
N GLU A 231 -10.95 17.10 15.70
CA GLU A 231 -10.39 18.10 16.59
C GLU A 231 -9.66 19.21 15.82
N ALA A 232 -8.90 18.87 14.78
CA ALA A 232 -8.18 19.82 13.95
C ALA A 232 -9.11 20.71 13.10
N GLU A 233 -10.31 20.26 12.77
CA GLU A 233 -11.37 21.10 12.16
C GLU A 233 -11.81 22.29 13.05
N GLN A 234 -11.50 22.24 14.35
CA GLN A 234 -11.76 23.29 15.30
C GLN A 234 -10.51 24.16 15.60
N SER A 235 -9.45 24.04 14.82
CA SER A 235 -8.27 24.89 14.91
C SER A 235 -8.63 26.34 14.63
N GLU A 236 -7.90 27.29 15.21
CA GLU A 236 -8.04 28.71 14.90
C GLU A 236 -7.41 29.11 13.57
N ASP A 237 -6.53 28.28 12.99
CA ASP A 237 -5.90 28.51 11.70
C ASP A 237 -6.90 28.18 10.55
N LEU A 238 -7.54 29.24 10.04
CA LEU A 238 -8.58 29.16 9.01
C LEU A 238 -8.07 28.53 7.70
N LEU A 239 -6.83 28.85 7.31
CA LEU A 239 -6.26 28.36 6.06
C LEU A 239 -5.97 26.85 6.18
N PHE A 240 -5.39 26.44 7.30
CA PHE A 240 -5.16 25.02 7.56
C PHE A 240 -6.48 24.22 7.55
N ARG A 241 -7.53 24.74 8.18
CA ARG A 241 -8.86 24.09 8.20
C ARG A 241 -9.45 23.92 6.78
N GLN A 242 -9.32 24.92 5.92
CA GLN A 242 -9.81 24.82 4.54
C GLN A 242 -9.06 23.74 3.76
N MET A 243 -7.73 23.70 3.89
CA MET A 243 -6.92 22.67 3.23
C MET A 243 -7.21 21.28 3.81
N LEU A 244 -7.41 21.18 5.13
CA LEU A 244 -7.78 19.93 5.79
C LEU A 244 -9.14 19.41 5.32
N THR A 245 -10.11 20.30 5.10
CA THR A 245 -11.43 19.95 4.54
C THR A 245 -11.28 19.36 3.14
N ALA A 246 -10.50 19.99 2.26
CA ALA A 246 -10.24 19.48 0.92
C ALA A 246 -9.53 18.12 0.93
N PHE A 247 -8.56 17.93 1.85
CA PHE A 247 -7.89 16.64 2.06
C PHE A 247 -8.88 15.55 2.48
N LYS A 248 -9.75 15.86 3.44
CA LYS A 248 -10.76 14.92 3.95
C LYS A 248 -11.77 14.51 2.88
N GLU A 249 -12.28 15.48 2.10
CA GLU A 249 -13.25 15.22 1.03
C GLU A 249 -12.67 14.36 -0.09
N LYS A 250 -11.40 14.55 -0.43
CA LYS A 250 -10.71 13.76 -1.45
C LYS A 250 -10.74 12.24 -1.16
N PHE A 251 -10.70 11.84 0.10
CA PHE A 251 -10.64 10.43 0.52
C PHE A 251 -11.95 9.90 1.13
N GLY A 252 -13.08 10.59 0.94
CA GLY A 252 -14.41 10.10 1.30
C GLY A 252 -14.88 10.47 2.72
N GLY A 253 -14.32 11.52 3.31
CA GLY A 253 -14.80 12.09 4.58
C GLY A 253 -14.25 11.35 5.81
N GLN A 254 -15.01 10.41 6.36
CA GLN A 254 -14.52 9.55 7.45
C GLN A 254 -13.69 8.41 6.87
N TRP A 255 -12.46 8.30 7.33
CA TRP A 255 -11.54 7.29 6.84
C TRP A 255 -11.89 5.89 7.37
N ASN A 256 -11.76 4.92 6.49
CA ASN A 256 -11.87 3.50 6.75
C ASN A 256 -10.79 2.75 5.92
N VAL A 257 -10.83 1.44 5.91
CA VAL A 257 -9.87 0.63 5.13
C VAL A 257 -9.86 0.99 3.64
N VAL A 258 -11.02 1.40 3.08
CA VAL A 258 -11.15 1.80 1.68
C VAL A 258 -10.46 3.13 1.42
N SER A 259 -10.67 4.12 2.29
CA SER A 259 -9.97 5.42 2.22
C SER A 259 -8.45 5.24 2.28
N VAL A 260 -7.97 4.36 3.16
CA VAL A 260 -6.55 4.03 3.26
C VAL A 260 -6.05 3.36 1.97
N LEU A 261 -6.81 2.43 1.39
CA LEU A 261 -6.44 1.79 0.13
C LEU A 261 -6.36 2.80 -1.02
N LYS A 262 -7.36 3.68 -1.16
CA LYS A 262 -7.37 4.76 -2.15
C LYS A 262 -6.13 5.65 -2.00
N TRP A 263 -5.83 6.05 -0.77
CA TRP A 263 -4.63 6.84 -0.49
C TRP A 263 -3.33 6.10 -0.83
N CYS A 264 -3.19 4.83 -0.44
CA CYS A 264 -2.02 4.02 -0.80
C CYS A 264 -1.81 3.93 -2.32
N VAL A 265 -2.89 3.73 -3.08
CA VAL A 265 -2.83 3.65 -4.54
C VAL A 265 -2.42 5.00 -5.14
N GLU A 266 -3.04 6.10 -4.72
CA GLU A 266 -2.70 7.45 -5.21
C GLU A 266 -1.28 7.89 -4.84
N SER A 267 -0.78 7.44 -3.70
CA SER A 267 0.59 7.70 -3.23
C SER A 267 1.63 6.75 -3.81
N GLY A 268 1.25 5.83 -4.70
CA GLY A 268 2.15 4.84 -5.28
C GLY A 268 2.62 3.73 -4.33
N MET A 269 2.03 3.63 -3.13
CA MET A 269 2.32 2.59 -2.13
C MET A 269 1.62 1.26 -2.47
N ILE A 270 1.88 0.73 -3.67
CA ILE A 270 1.13 -0.40 -4.24
C ILE A 270 1.32 -1.69 -3.44
N GLN A 271 2.53 -1.95 -2.94
CA GLN A 271 2.79 -3.14 -2.13
C GLN A 271 2.00 -3.11 -0.81
N GLN A 272 1.92 -1.95 -0.17
CA GLN A 272 1.10 -1.72 1.03
C GLN A 272 -0.38 -1.90 0.70
N ALA A 273 -0.85 -1.32 -0.41
CA ALA A 273 -2.23 -1.49 -0.86
C ALA A 273 -2.60 -2.97 -1.07
N LEU A 274 -1.77 -3.74 -1.78
CA LEU A 274 -1.97 -5.18 -1.96
C LEU A 274 -2.02 -5.93 -0.62
N THR A 275 -1.14 -5.57 0.32
CA THR A 275 -1.09 -6.19 1.65
C THR A 275 -2.33 -5.85 2.47
N ILE A 276 -2.71 -4.57 2.53
CA ILE A 276 -3.91 -4.12 3.26
C ILE A 276 -5.17 -4.74 2.66
N TYR A 277 -5.29 -4.76 1.33
CA TYR A 277 -6.42 -5.38 0.65
C TYR A 277 -6.58 -6.85 1.08
N THR A 278 -5.51 -7.62 1.00
CA THR A 278 -5.58 -9.07 1.30
C THR A 278 -5.79 -9.38 2.77
N GLU A 279 -5.34 -8.53 3.67
CA GLU A 279 -5.43 -8.76 5.12
C GLU A 279 -6.71 -8.16 5.74
N ARG A 280 -7.26 -7.06 5.19
CA ARG A 280 -8.35 -6.31 5.82
C ARG A 280 -9.69 -6.38 5.08
N ILE A 281 -9.70 -6.52 3.75
CA ILE A 281 -10.94 -6.60 2.97
C ILE A 281 -11.82 -7.78 3.36
N PRO A 282 -11.30 -9.00 3.68
CA PRO A 282 -12.12 -10.09 4.18
C PRO A 282 -12.97 -9.72 5.39
N SER A 283 -12.38 -9.03 6.37
CA SER A 283 -13.11 -8.56 7.54
C SER A 283 -14.07 -7.44 7.22
N TYR A 284 -13.68 -6.53 6.34
CA TYR A 284 -14.51 -5.39 5.92
C TYR A 284 -15.80 -5.85 5.22
N ILE A 285 -15.74 -6.84 4.33
CA ILE A 285 -16.90 -7.45 3.66
C ILE A 285 -17.92 -7.96 4.69
N MET A 286 -17.44 -8.64 5.74
CA MET A 286 -18.27 -9.13 6.83
C MET A 286 -18.85 -7.98 7.67
N THR A 287 -18.08 -6.93 7.91
CA THR A 287 -18.52 -5.75 8.67
C THR A 287 -19.61 -4.96 7.93
N LEU A 288 -19.51 -4.87 6.60
CA LEU A 288 -20.54 -4.26 5.75
C LEU A 288 -21.81 -5.11 5.64
N GLY A 289 -21.79 -6.33 6.17
CA GLY A 289 -22.94 -7.24 6.09
C GLY A 289 -23.15 -7.83 4.69
N LEU A 290 -22.18 -7.70 3.76
CA LEU A 290 -22.28 -8.31 2.43
C LEU A 290 -22.25 -9.84 2.50
N LEU A 291 -21.59 -10.38 3.52
CA LEU A 291 -21.58 -11.80 3.89
C LEU A 291 -21.81 -11.91 5.39
N ASN A 292 -22.79 -12.70 5.79
CA ASN A 292 -23.16 -12.90 7.19
C ASN A 292 -23.27 -14.40 7.51
N LEU A 293 -23.38 -14.74 8.78
CA LEU A 293 -23.81 -16.05 9.23
C LEU A 293 -25.34 -16.05 9.44
N LYS A 294 -25.99 -17.18 9.18
CA LYS A 294 -27.39 -17.40 9.53
C LYS A 294 -27.58 -17.27 11.06
N GLU A 295 -28.73 -16.81 11.50
CA GLU A 295 -29.04 -16.66 12.95
C GLU A 295 -28.91 -17.98 13.74
N SER A 296 -29.13 -19.09 13.07
CA SER A 296 -28.98 -20.43 13.65
C SER A 296 -27.55 -20.92 13.77
N ALA A 297 -26.58 -20.18 13.19
CA ALA A 297 -25.18 -20.58 13.17
C ALA A 297 -24.48 -20.23 14.49
N ASP A 298 -23.79 -21.20 15.06
CA ASP A 298 -22.91 -20.99 16.22
C ASP A 298 -21.56 -20.42 15.74
N ARG A 299 -21.44 -19.10 15.81
CA ARG A 299 -20.26 -18.36 15.33
C ARG A 299 -18.97 -18.79 16.03
N GLU A 300 -19.00 -18.97 17.35
CA GLU A 300 -17.81 -19.37 18.11
C GLU A 300 -17.35 -20.78 17.76
N ASN A 301 -18.29 -21.71 17.68
CA ASN A 301 -17.98 -23.08 17.29
C ASN A 301 -17.47 -23.16 15.86
N MET A 302 -18.04 -22.37 14.95
CA MET A 302 -17.58 -22.28 13.56
C MET A 302 -16.17 -21.72 13.48
N TYR A 303 -15.91 -20.62 14.19
CA TYR A 303 -14.58 -20.03 14.29
C TYR A 303 -13.55 -21.01 14.86
N CYS A 304 -13.84 -21.67 15.97
CA CYS A 304 -12.95 -22.68 16.58
C CYS A 304 -12.69 -23.89 15.68
N LYS A 305 -13.65 -24.29 14.84
CA LYS A 305 -13.45 -25.36 13.85
C LYS A 305 -12.54 -24.96 12.70
N LEU A 306 -12.64 -23.73 12.25
CA LEU A 306 -11.90 -23.21 11.10
C LEU A 306 -10.49 -22.76 11.47
N ASP A 307 -10.30 -22.28 12.68
CA ASP A 307 -9.02 -21.80 13.16
C ASP A 307 -8.57 -22.51 14.44
N LYS A 308 -7.59 -23.40 14.28
CA LYS A 308 -6.90 -24.08 15.39
C LYS A 308 -5.77 -23.25 16.01
N LYS A 309 -5.50 -22.07 15.47
CA LYS A 309 -4.54 -21.09 15.98
C LYS A 309 -5.33 -19.85 16.33
N GLU A 310 -5.09 -19.24 17.45
CA GLU A 310 -5.71 -17.99 17.86
C GLU A 310 -5.43 -16.88 16.83
N TYR A 311 -6.33 -16.73 15.84
CA TYR A 311 -6.36 -15.57 14.98
C TYR A 311 -7.24 -14.51 15.63
N GLU A 312 -6.75 -13.29 15.72
CA GLU A 312 -7.45 -12.17 16.33
C GLU A 312 -8.65 -11.67 15.49
N ASP A 313 -8.69 -11.98 14.18
CA ASP A 313 -9.74 -11.54 13.26
C ASP A 313 -10.64 -12.68 12.79
N GLY A 314 -11.69 -12.93 13.58
CA GLY A 314 -12.67 -13.98 13.29
C GLY A 314 -13.45 -13.78 11.99
N ASN A 315 -13.69 -12.52 11.57
CA ASN A 315 -14.37 -12.22 10.31
C ASN A 315 -13.51 -12.66 9.11
N ALA A 316 -12.22 -12.32 9.14
CA ALA A 316 -11.30 -12.75 8.09
C ALA A 316 -11.20 -14.28 7.99
N VAL A 317 -11.18 -14.98 9.12
CA VAL A 317 -11.17 -16.45 9.15
C VAL A 317 -12.45 -17.03 8.55
N LEU A 318 -13.62 -16.51 8.92
CA LEU A 318 -14.90 -16.94 8.36
C LEU A 318 -14.94 -16.75 6.84
N PHE A 319 -14.49 -15.62 6.34
CA PHE A 319 -14.41 -15.39 4.89
C PHE A 319 -13.42 -16.33 4.21
N LEU A 320 -12.17 -16.39 4.69
CA LEU A 320 -11.08 -17.10 4.02
C LEU A 320 -11.18 -18.62 4.10
N ARG A 321 -11.52 -19.13 5.28
CA ARG A 321 -11.52 -20.57 5.58
C ARG A 321 -12.92 -21.18 5.59
N GLY A 322 -13.94 -20.36 5.86
CA GLY A 322 -15.33 -20.75 5.77
C GLY A 322 -15.87 -20.56 4.35
N PHE A 323 -16.12 -19.32 3.97
CA PHE A 323 -16.80 -18.99 2.72
C PHE A 323 -16.02 -19.39 1.45
N LEU A 324 -14.75 -18.98 1.29
CA LEU A 324 -13.97 -19.34 0.11
C LEU A 324 -13.65 -20.85 0.01
N SER A 325 -13.94 -21.60 1.03
CA SER A 325 -13.70 -23.04 1.11
C SER A 325 -14.98 -23.87 1.27
N LEU A 326 -16.15 -23.30 0.96
CA LEU A 326 -17.45 -23.96 1.09
C LEU A 326 -17.52 -25.32 0.41
N SER A 327 -16.84 -25.49 -0.72
CA SER A 327 -16.76 -26.76 -1.42
C SER A 327 -16.04 -27.87 -0.63
N GLN A 328 -15.33 -27.54 0.46
CA GLN A 328 -14.69 -28.57 1.30
C GLN A 328 -15.68 -29.41 2.08
N ASP A 329 -16.83 -28.84 2.43
CA ASP A 329 -17.89 -29.52 3.19
C ASP A 329 -18.83 -30.33 2.29
N ARG A 330 -18.80 -30.10 0.98
CA ARG A 330 -19.47 -31.00 0.03
C ARG A 330 -18.77 -32.35 0.02
N LYS A 331 -19.34 -33.27 0.74
CA LYS A 331 -18.91 -34.69 0.85
C LYS A 331 -18.69 -35.37 -0.52
N GLU A 332 -19.01 -34.69 -1.61
CA GLU A 332 -18.96 -35.22 -2.97
C GLU A 332 -17.78 -34.75 -3.81
N LEU A 333 -17.08 -33.67 -3.46
CA LEU A 333 -16.08 -33.03 -4.30
C LEU A 333 -14.65 -32.95 -3.68
N GLY A 334 -14.48 -33.27 -2.40
CA GLY A 334 -13.17 -33.36 -1.75
C GLY A 334 -12.65 -34.79 -1.65
N ILE A 335 -11.43 -34.95 -1.14
CA ILE A 335 -10.83 -36.28 -0.87
C ILE A 335 -11.80 -37.15 -0.05
N ASN A 336 -12.57 -36.55 0.88
CA ASN A 336 -13.60 -37.25 1.67
C ASN A 336 -14.78 -37.68 0.81
N GLY A 337 -15.22 -36.90 -0.16
CA GLY A 337 -16.28 -37.26 -1.08
C GLY A 337 -15.85 -38.35 -2.05
N THR A 338 -14.62 -38.27 -2.54
CA THR A 338 -14.04 -39.29 -3.40
C THR A 338 -13.88 -40.61 -2.63
N LEU A 339 -13.39 -40.56 -1.40
CA LEU A 339 -13.32 -41.75 -0.55
C LEU A 339 -14.70 -42.32 -0.24
N LYS A 340 -15.73 -41.50 0.01
CA LYS A 340 -17.10 -41.94 0.22
C LYS A 340 -17.67 -42.58 -1.05
N ARG A 341 -17.53 -41.98 -2.23
CA ARG A 341 -17.97 -42.56 -3.51
C ARG A 341 -17.22 -43.85 -3.81
N PHE A 342 -15.95 -43.89 -3.54
CA PHE A 342 -15.13 -45.08 -3.70
C PHE A 342 -15.58 -46.17 -2.71
N ARG A 343 -15.85 -45.82 -1.46
CA ARG A 343 -16.42 -46.72 -0.43
C ARG A 343 -17.81 -47.21 -0.83
N ASP A 344 -18.65 -46.34 -1.37
CA ASP A 344 -20.00 -46.73 -1.83
C ASP A 344 -19.95 -47.62 -3.08
N LYS A 345 -19.00 -47.38 -3.99
CA LYS A 345 -18.70 -48.26 -5.12
C LYS A 345 -18.07 -49.59 -4.70
N LEU A 346 -17.24 -49.58 -3.67
CA LEU A 346 -16.66 -50.81 -3.08
C LEU A 346 -17.69 -51.69 -2.40
N LYS A 347 -18.88 -51.18 -2.08
CA LYS A 347 -20.03 -52.02 -1.63
C LYS A 347 -20.59 -52.86 -2.77
N ASP A 348 -20.27 -52.54 -4.04
CA ASP A 348 -20.59 -53.37 -5.16
C ASP A 348 -19.69 -54.61 -5.21
N ALA A 349 -20.31 -55.79 -5.01
CA ALA A 349 -19.61 -57.06 -4.97
C ALA A 349 -18.78 -57.33 -6.24
N SER A 350 -19.22 -56.83 -7.39
CA SER A 350 -18.52 -56.98 -8.68
C SER A 350 -17.21 -56.17 -8.68
N LEU A 351 -17.20 -54.95 -8.14
CA LEU A 351 -16.00 -54.13 -8.02
C LEU A 351 -15.03 -54.66 -6.96
N GLN A 352 -15.55 -55.16 -5.84
CA GLN A 352 -14.76 -55.86 -4.84
C GLN A 352 -14.05 -57.08 -5.44
N GLU A 353 -14.78 -57.91 -6.18
CA GLU A 353 -14.22 -59.07 -6.87
C GLU A 353 -13.17 -58.68 -7.90
N GLN A 354 -13.37 -57.57 -8.67
CA GLN A 354 -12.38 -57.07 -9.61
C GLN A 354 -11.13 -56.61 -8.91
N ILE A 355 -11.25 -55.88 -7.81
CA ILE A 355 -10.12 -55.42 -7.00
C ILE A 355 -9.41 -56.62 -6.38
N ILE A 356 -10.15 -57.57 -5.83
CA ILE A 356 -9.62 -58.82 -5.25
C ILE A 356 -8.92 -59.64 -6.37
N ARG A 357 -9.49 -59.78 -7.56
CA ARG A 357 -8.87 -60.47 -8.67
C ARG A 357 -7.60 -59.77 -9.20
N CYS A 358 -7.62 -58.44 -9.30
CA CYS A 358 -6.44 -57.67 -9.65
C CYS A 358 -5.31 -57.77 -8.60
N MET A 359 -5.70 -57.89 -7.33
CA MET A 359 -4.77 -57.99 -6.21
C MET A 359 -4.42 -59.45 -5.86
N ASN A 360 -5.19 -60.43 -6.33
CA ASN A 360 -5.01 -61.83 -6.00
C ASN A 360 -4.20 -62.61 -7.06
N ARG A 361 -2.96 -62.24 -7.21
CA ARG A 361 -2.00 -63.34 -7.45
C ARG A 361 -1.41 -63.93 -6.18
N ASN A 362 -1.69 -63.36 -4.98
CA ASN A 362 -1.38 -63.90 -3.65
C ASN A 362 -2.21 -63.20 -2.54
N ASN A 363 -3.32 -63.61 -2.40
CA ASN A 363 -4.43 -63.74 -1.43
C ASN A 363 -4.63 -62.83 -0.21
N SER A 364 -3.77 -61.98 0.27
CA SER A 364 -4.12 -61.32 1.57
C SER A 364 -4.21 -59.79 1.52
N MET A 365 -3.56 -59.15 0.58
CA MET A 365 -3.50 -57.69 0.56
C MET A 365 -4.80 -57.04 0.05
N GLY A 366 -5.41 -57.61 -0.98
CA GLY A 366 -6.64 -57.07 -1.57
C GLY A 366 -7.84 -57.16 -0.66
N GLU A 367 -8.05 -58.32 -0.05
CA GLU A 367 -9.11 -58.54 0.93
C GLU A 367 -8.94 -57.60 2.14
N SER A 368 -7.74 -57.49 2.66
CA SER A 368 -7.45 -56.65 3.82
C SER A 368 -7.63 -55.15 3.49
N LEU A 369 -7.27 -54.72 2.29
CA LEU A 369 -7.48 -53.33 1.84
C LEU A 369 -8.96 -53.02 1.61
N VAL A 370 -9.70 -53.95 0.99
CA VAL A 370 -11.15 -53.83 0.80
C VAL A 370 -11.89 -53.84 2.17
N LEU A 371 -11.54 -54.72 3.07
CA LEU A 371 -12.09 -54.76 4.43
C LEU A 371 -11.72 -53.49 5.21
N ALA A 372 -10.53 -52.97 5.08
CA ALA A 372 -10.13 -51.71 5.69
C ALA A 372 -10.90 -50.51 5.12
N MET A 373 -11.26 -50.53 3.84
CA MET A 373 -12.01 -49.46 3.20
C MET A 373 -13.52 -49.52 3.47
N VAL A 374 -14.07 -50.68 3.80
CA VAL A 374 -15.49 -50.89 4.08
C VAL A 374 -15.83 -50.82 5.57
N GLY A 375 -14.84 -50.86 6.47
CA GLY A 375 -15.00 -50.86 7.91
C GLY A 375 -15.20 -49.48 8.57
N ASP A 376 -15.41 -49.47 9.90
CA ASP A 376 -15.84 -48.32 10.71
C ASP A 376 -14.89 -47.11 10.76
N GLY A 377 -15.44 -45.97 11.21
CA GLY A 377 -14.91 -44.59 11.09
C GLY A 377 -13.46 -44.30 11.56
N GLU A 378 -12.86 -45.03 12.47
CA GLU A 378 -11.44 -44.83 12.84
C GLU A 378 -10.48 -45.30 11.75
N LEU A 379 -10.87 -46.26 10.95
CA LEU A 379 -10.14 -46.67 9.75
C LEU A 379 -10.11 -45.60 8.65
N GLU A 380 -11.08 -44.67 8.65
CA GLU A 380 -11.14 -43.59 7.63
C GLU A 380 -9.91 -42.68 7.62
N LYS A 381 -9.30 -42.45 8.78
CA LYS A 381 -8.04 -41.69 8.90
C LYS A 381 -6.85 -42.52 8.39
N GLY A 382 -6.84 -43.80 8.67
CA GLY A 382 -5.84 -44.75 8.15
C GLY A 382 -5.94 -44.90 6.64
N ILE A 383 -7.15 -45.02 6.10
CA ILE A 383 -7.42 -45.10 4.65
C ILE A 383 -6.95 -43.84 3.93
N ARG A 384 -7.25 -42.65 4.46
CA ARG A 384 -6.76 -41.39 3.90
C ARG A 384 -5.22 -41.35 3.82
N ASN A 385 -4.55 -41.88 4.81
CA ASN A 385 -3.10 -41.95 4.85
C ASN A 385 -2.55 -42.96 3.82
N VAL A 386 -3.20 -44.13 3.70
CA VAL A 386 -2.85 -45.15 2.69
C VAL A 386 -3.10 -44.59 1.27
N MET A 387 -4.22 -43.90 1.03
CA MET A 387 -4.50 -43.31 -0.27
C MET A 387 -3.53 -42.20 -0.66
N SER A 388 -3.12 -41.36 0.30
CA SER A 388 -2.07 -40.38 0.08
C SER A 388 -0.71 -41.02 -0.25
N PHE A 389 -0.42 -42.16 0.36
CA PHE A 389 0.78 -42.95 0.08
C PHE A 389 0.71 -43.60 -1.31
N LEU A 390 -0.40 -44.19 -1.70
CA LEU A 390 -0.61 -44.80 -3.00
C LEU A 390 -0.52 -43.75 -4.13
N ARG A 391 -1.05 -42.57 -3.90
CA ARG A 391 -0.92 -41.45 -4.84
C ARG A 391 0.53 -40.99 -5.02
N PHE A 392 1.29 -40.93 -3.94
CA PHE A 392 2.72 -40.67 -4.03
C PHE A 392 3.43 -41.74 -4.87
N PHE A 393 3.09 -43.00 -4.67
CA PHE A 393 3.65 -44.13 -5.44
C PHE A 393 3.39 -43.98 -6.93
N TYR A 394 2.16 -43.60 -7.30
CA TYR A 394 1.80 -43.33 -8.69
C TYR A 394 2.62 -42.18 -9.27
N CYS A 395 2.78 -41.07 -8.57
CA CYS A 395 3.60 -39.92 -9.02
C CYS A 395 5.08 -40.30 -9.21
N GLU A 396 5.64 -41.11 -8.33
CA GLU A 396 7.04 -41.56 -8.44
C GLU A 396 7.24 -42.45 -9.68
N ASN A 397 6.28 -43.31 -9.99
CA ASN A 397 6.32 -44.17 -11.18
C ASN A 397 5.93 -43.41 -12.48
N ALA A 398 5.22 -42.28 -12.38
CA ALA A 398 4.87 -41.42 -13.52
C ALA A 398 5.98 -40.43 -13.91
N GLY A 399 7.17 -40.50 -13.27
CA GLY A 399 8.30 -39.63 -13.58
C GLY A 399 8.24 -38.28 -12.87
N ALA A 400 7.62 -38.19 -11.70
CA ALA A 400 7.60 -36.98 -10.89
C ALA A 400 9.02 -36.54 -10.49
N ASP A 401 9.27 -35.22 -10.47
CA ASP A 401 10.57 -34.68 -10.11
C ASP A 401 10.96 -34.95 -8.64
N GLU A 402 12.27 -34.87 -8.34
CA GLU A 402 12.80 -35.13 -7.01
C GLU A 402 12.21 -34.19 -5.94
N LYS A 403 11.82 -32.99 -6.32
CA LYS A 403 11.27 -31.96 -5.41
C LYS A 403 9.83 -32.32 -5.00
N THR A 404 9.04 -32.84 -5.92
CA THR A 404 7.69 -33.36 -5.67
C THR A 404 7.76 -34.61 -4.78
N ILE A 405 8.68 -35.51 -5.08
CA ILE A 405 8.98 -36.71 -4.29
C ILE A 405 9.38 -36.33 -2.86
N PHE A 406 10.26 -35.33 -2.69
CA PHE A 406 10.70 -34.87 -1.37
C PHE A 406 9.56 -34.24 -0.56
N ARG A 407 8.73 -33.41 -1.18
CA ARG A 407 7.56 -32.81 -0.52
C ARG A 407 6.57 -33.87 -0.05
N PHE A 408 6.35 -34.87 -0.85
CA PHE A 408 5.44 -35.97 -0.53
C PHE A 408 5.99 -36.86 0.62
N LYS A 409 7.26 -37.18 0.60
CA LYS A 409 7.97 -37.90 1.67
C LYS A 409 7.81 -37.21 3.02
N ARG A 410 7.99 -35.86 3.02
CA ARG A 410 7.86 -35.06 4.23
C ARG A 410 6.41 -35.01 4.76
N LYS A 411 5.43 -35.01 3.87
CA LYS A 411 4.00 -35.00 4.21
C LYS A 411 3.57 -36.36 4.72
N PHE A 412 4.01 -37.42 4.09
CA PHE A 412 3.71 -38.80 4.50
C PHE A 412 4.31 -39.13 5.87
N ALA A 413 5.54 -38.74 6.15
CA ALA A 413 6.17 -38.95 7.45
C ALA A 413 5.39 -38.32 8.63
N LYS A 414 4.57 -37.30 8.36
CA LYS A 414 3.68 -36.67 9.34
C LYS A 414 2.29 -37.36 9.44
N LEU A 415 1.91 -38.12 8.42
CA LEU A 415 0.58 -38.75 8.32
C LEU A 415 0.62 -40.23 8.67
N ALA A 416 1.77 -40.88 8.57
CA ALA A 416 1.96 -42.26 8.96
C ALA A 416 1.89 -42.38 10.48
N THR A 417 0.80 -42.93 10.98
CA THR A 417 0.66 -43.24 12.41
C THR A 417 1.36 -44.55 12.74
N PRO A 418 1.80 -44.76 14.01
CA PRO A 418 2.36 -46.02 14.46
C PRO A 418 1.42 -47.22 14.16
N GLU A 419 0.10 -47.02 14.32
CA GLU A 419 -0.91 -48.04 14.04
C GLU A 419 -0.96 -48.43 12.58
N MET A 420 -0.79 -47.46 11.66
CA MET A 420 -0.77 -47.71 10.22
C MET A 420 0.49 -48.48 9.82
N ILE A 421 1.63 -48.14 10.43
CA ILE A 421 2.91 -48.84 10.21
C ILE A 421 2.77 -50.29 10.72
N GLN A 422 2.28 -50.49 11.93
CA GLN A 422 2.05 -51.79 12.52
C GLN A 422 1.09 -52.64 11.67
N TRP A 423 0.01 -52.05 11.15
CA TRP A 423 -0.94 -52.73 10.27
C TRP A 423 -0.30 -53.22 8.97
N ILE A 424 0.59 -52.40 8.32
CA ILE A 424 1.35 -52.79 7.11
C ILE A 424 2.32 -53.92 7.44
N GLU A 425 3.02 -53.86 8.56
CA GLU A 425 3.99 -54.87 8.99
C GLU A 425 3.31 -56.21 9.32
N GLU A 426 2.22 -56.18 10.07
CA GLU A 426 1.47 -57.38 10.48
C GLU A 426 0.81 -58.10 9.32
N ARG A 427 0.23 -57.32 8.37
CA ARG A 427 -0.56 -57.87 7.27
C ARG A 427 0.29 -58.30 6.08
N GLN A 428 1.43 -57.64 5.86
CA GLN A 428 2.31 -57.89 4.73
C GLN A 428 3.56 -58.73 5.08
N GLY A 429 3.84 -58.94 6.34
CA GLY A 429 5.07 -59.55 6.79
C GLY A 429 6.32 -58.77 6.40
N ILE A 430 6.16 -57.48 6.06
CA ILE A 430 7.20 -56.59 5.59
C ILE A 430 7.48 -55.56 6.68
N LYS A 431 8.77 -55.49 7.09
CA LYS A 431 9.20 -54.47 8.03
C LYS A 431 9.09 -53.09 7.38
N CYS A 432 8.27 -52.22 7.91
CA CYS A 432 8.07 -50.88 7.34
C CYS A 432 9.37 -50.06 7.44
N PRO A 433 10.00 -49.69 6.34
CA PRO A 433 11.26 -48.94 6.39
C PRO A 433 11.03 -47.51 6.83
N ARG A 434 12.03 -46.90 7.47
CA ARG A 434 11.98 -45.55 7.96
C ARG A 434 11.79 -44.49 6.85
N THR A 435 12.15 -44.83 5.64
CA THR A 435 12.00 -43.96 4.46
C THR A 435 11.03 -44.59 3.47
N MET A 436 10.22 -43.78 2.82
CA MET A 436 9.21 -44.20 1.85
C MET A 436 9.83 -44.93 0.64
N LYS A 437 11.04 -44.54 0.21
CA LYS A 437 11.75 -45.18 -0.90
C LYS A 437 12.10 -46.66 -0.57
N ASN A 438 12.53 -46.92 0.64
CA ASN A 438 12.84 -48.29 1.07
C ASN A 438 11.56 -49.13 1.18
N MET A 439 10.46 -48.54 1.61
CA MET A 439 9.14 -49.19 1.67
C MET A 439 8.64 -49.57 0.27
N LEU A 440 8.77 -48.68 -0.71
CA LEU A 440 8.44 -48.94 -2.11
C LEU A 440 9.29 -50.05 -2.71
N ASN A 441 10.60 -50.04 -2.42
CA ASN A 441 11.53 -51.08 -2.90
C ASN A 441 11.27 -52.46 -2.24
N SER A 442 10.68 -52.47 -1.05
CA SER A 442 10.36 -53.73 -0.34
C SER A 442 9.11 -54.44 -0.85
N LEU A 443 8.24 -53.71 -1.58
CA LEU A 443 6.99 -54.27 -2.13
C LEU A 443 7.19 -55.23 -3.33
N GLY A 444 8.34 -55.21 -3.99
CA GLY A 444 8.67 -56.08 -5.13
C GLY A 444 7.78 -55.88 -6.37
N GLY A 445 8.25 -56.27 -7.56
CA GLY A 445 7.61 -55.95 -8.84
C GLY A 445 6.16 -56.48 -9.03
N ALA A 446 5.81 -57.63 -8.46
CA ALA A 446 4.48 -58.19 -8.55
C ALA A 446 3.42 -57.38 -7.76
N ASN A 447 3.82 -56.90 -6.56
CA ASN A 447 2.97 -56.05 -5.70
C ASN A 447 2.88 -54.61 -6.22
N GLN A 448 3.88 -54.12 -6.95
CA GLN A 448 3.83 -52.83 -7.63
C GLN A 448 2.76 -52.81 -8.71
N ASN A 449 2.65 -53.86 -9.54
CA ASN A 449 1.61 -53.93 -10.57
C ASN A 449 0.19 -53.97 -10.00
N VAL A 450 0.02 -54.61 -8.88
CA VAL A 450 -1.25 -54.68 -8.16
C VAL A 450 -1.65 -53.30 -7.61
N LEU A 451 -0.70 -52.61 -7.02
CA LEU A 451 -0.90 -51.24 -6.52
C LEU A 451 -1.16 -50.26 -7.67
N LEU A 452 -0.46 -50.38 -8.80
CA LEU A 452 -0.69 -49.56 -9.99
C LEU A 452 -2.10 -49.78 -10.57
N SER A 453 -2.57 -51.03 -10.64
CA SER A 453 -3.94 -51.33 -11.13
C SER A 453 -5.01 -50.76 -10.19
N PHE A 454 -4.75 -50.77 -8.88
CA PHE A 454 -5.63 -50.14 -7.88
C PHE A 454 -5.65 -48.62 -8.02
N LEU A 455 -4.49 -48.00 -8.23
CA LEU A 455 -4.35 -46.56 -8.46
C LEU A 455 -4.96 -46.10 -9.77
N GLU A 456 -4.90 -46.91 -10.83
CA GLU A 456 -5.60 -46.64 -12.09
C GLU A 456 -7.12 -46.65 -11.91
N LEU A 457 -7.64 -47.60 -11.14
CA LEU A 457 -9.06 -47.63 -10.77
C LEU A 457 -9.47 -46.43 -9.93
N TYR A 458 -8.60 -46.02 -9.01
CA TYR A 458 -8.78 -44.83 -8.17
C TYR A 458 -8.64 -43.55 -8.98
N GLY A 459 -7.63 -43.45 -9.84
CA GLY A 459 -7.40 -42.31 -10.73
C GLY A 459 -8.56 -42.06 -11.69
N LYS A 460 -9.15 -43.12 -12.26
CA LYS A 460 -10.36 -43.00 -13.08
C LYS A 460 -11.59 -42.51 -12.32
N THR A 461 -11.62 -42.67 -11.00
CA THR A 461 -12.65 -42.09 -10.12
C THR A 461 -12.30 -40.68 -9.66
N GLU A 462 -11.01 -40.32 -9.62
CA GLU A 462 -10.52 -39.00 -9.23
C GLU A 462 -10.49 -37.98 -10.37
N GLU A 463 -10.33 -38.39 -11.65
CA GLU A 463 -10.30 -37.45 -12.78
C GLU A 463 -11.50 -36.50 -12.85
N LYS A 464 -12.62 -36.84 -12.19
CA LYS A 464 -13.78 -35.94 -12.03
C LYS A 464 -13.77 -35.10 -10.74
N ALA A 465 -12.78 -35.27 -9.85
CA ALA A 465 -12.82 -34.72 -8.49
C ALA A 465 -11.75 -33.64 -8.21
N TYR A 466 -10.91 -33.32 -9.17
CA TYR A 466 -9.79 -32.38 -9.01
C TYR A 466 -10.05 -31.03 -9.68
N LYS A 467 -11.16 -30.37 -9.34
CA LYS A 467 -11.25 -28.94 -9.53
C LYS A 467 -10.68 -28.22 -8.29
N ASP A 468 -9.97 -27.15 -8.53
CA ASP A 468 -9.53 -26.26 -7.44
C ASP A 468 -10.75 -25.85 -6.62
N ARG A 469 -10.65 -25.92 -5.29
CA ARG A 469 -11.77 -25.69 -4.37
C ARG A 469 -12.39 -24.31 -4.53
N ASN A 470 -11.55 -23.31 -4.82
CA ASN A 470 -12.03 -21.96 -5.05
C ASN A 470 -12.81 -21.90 -6.37
N VAL A 471 -12.38 -22.61 -7.41
CA VAL A 471 -13.12 -22.68 -8.68
C VAL A 471 -14.49 -23.33 -8.45
N VAL A 472 -14.54 -24.45 -7.74
CA VAL A 472 -15.81 -25.11 -7.41
C VAL A 472 -16.71 -24.21 -6.56
N THR A 473 -16.13 -23.51 -5.57
CA THR A 473 -16.90 -22.55 -4.75
C THR A 473 -17.46 -21.42 -5.61
N LEU A 474 -16.68 -20.89 -6.54
CA LEU A 474 -17.10 -19.81 -7.45
C LEU A 474 -18.15 -20.25 -8.47
N GLU A 475 -18.03 -21.46 -9.01
CA GLU A 475 -18.99 -21.99 -10.01
C GLU A 475 -20.35 -22.34 -9.39
N HIS A 476 -20.36 -22.91 -8.17
CA HIS A 476 -21.55 -23.40 -7.50
C HIS A 476 -21.92 -22.56 -6.26
N MET A 477 -21.54 -21.28 -6.24
CA MET A 477 -21.67 -20.41 -5.07
C MET A 477 -23.09 -20.37 -4.50
N GLU A 478 -24.09 -20.20 -5.34
CA GLU A 478 -25.50 -20.07 -4.93
C GLU A 478 -26.00 -21.33 -4.22
N GLU A 479 -25.71 -22.49 -4.79
CA GLU A 479 -26.10 -23.79 -4.18
C GLU A 479 -25.36 -24.05 -2.87
N LEU A 480 -24.05 -23.73 -2.85
CA LEU A 480 -23.21 -23.95 -1.67
C LEU A 480 -23.61 -23.04 -0.51
N ILE A 481 -23.98 -21.79 -0.78
CA ILE A 481 -24.47 -20.87 0.25
C ILE A 481 -25.82 -21.33 0.80
N ALA A 482 -26.73 -21.78 -0.06
CA ALA A 482 -28.03 -22.27 0.38
C ALA A 482 -27.92 -23.43 1.41
N GLU A 483 -26.91 -24.29 1.21
CA GLU A 483 -26.63 -25.45 2.07
C GLU A 483 -25.71 -25.14 3.27
N SER A 484 -25.09 -23.95 3.31
CA SER A 484 -24.12 -23.56 4.34
C SER A 484 -24.76 -22.75 5.48
N ASP A 485 -23.93 -22.40 6.47
CA ASP A 485 -24.27 -21.48 7.54
C ASP A 485 -24.13 -19.99 7.14
N PHE A 486 -23.78 -19.71 5.88
CA PHE A 486 -23.64 -18.34 5.37
C PHE A 486 -24.94 -17.83 4.73
N VAL A 487 -25.10 -16.51 4.78
CA VAL A 487 -26.14 -15.77 4.07
C VAL A 487 -25.55 -14.51 3.43
N LEU A 488 -26.01 -14.19 2.21
CA LEU A 488 -25.56 -12.99 1.49
C LEU A 488 -26.42 -11.78 1.85
N GLY A 489 -25.76 -10.65 2.11
CA GLY A 489 -26.40 -9.32 2.16
C GLY A 489 -26.35 -8.57 0.82
N CYS A 490 -25.91 -9.23 -0.25
CA CYS A 490 -25.88 -8.70 -1.62
C CYS A 490 -26.22 -9.81 -2.61
N SER A 491 -26.30 -9.48 -3.92
CA SER A 491 -26.53 -10.47 -4.95
C SER A 491 -25.38 -11.50 -5.03
N CYS A 492 -25.72 -12.76 -5.39
CA CYS A 492 -24.71 -13.81 -5.58
C CYS A 492 -23.67 -13.42 -6.63
N GLY A 493 -24.09 -12.75 -7.70
CA GLY A 493 -23.18 -12.25 -8.74
C GLY A 493 -22.15 -11.23 -8.20
N LYS A 494 -22.60 -10.28 -7.38
CA LYS A 494 -21.72 -9.33 -6.69
C LYS A 494 -20.74 -10.03 -5.77
N MET A 495 -21.21 -10.95 -4.93
CA MET A 495 -20.32 -11.69 -4.02
C MET A 495 -19.31 -12.56 -4.77
N LYS A 496 -19.74 -13.19 -5.88
CA LYS A 496 -18.83 -13.95 -6.76
C LYS A 496 -17.73 -13.06 -7.33
N LYS A 497 -18.09 -11.84 -7.79
CA LYS A 497 -17.12 -10.86 -8.29
C LYS A 497 -16.14 -10.45 -7.19
N ILE A 498 -16.62 -10.10 -6.01
CA ILE A 498 -15.78 -9.76 -4.83
C ILE A 498 -14.80 -10.89 -4.49
N ALA A 499 -15.28 -12.13 -4.49
CA ALA A 499 -14.44 -13.29 -4.21
C ALA A 499 -13.35 -13.49 -5.27
N MET A 500 -13.68 -13.33 -6.55
CA MET A 500 -12.71 -13.40 -7.66
C MET A 500 -11.67 -12.29 -7.55
N ASP A 501 -12.10 -11.03 -7.32
CA ASP A 501 -11.24 -9.87 -7.14
C ASP A 501 -10.26 -10.09 -5.97
N TYR A 502 -10.77 -10.57 -4.85
CA TYR A 502 -9.94 -10.90 -3.69
C TYR A 502 -8.88 -11.98 -4.01
N ILE A 503 -9.28 -13.05 -4.67
CA ILE A 503 -8.36 -14.14 -5.02
C ILE A 503 -7.29 -13.63 -5.98
N TYR A 504 -7.65 -12.82 -6.96
CA TYR A 504 -6.72 -12.24 -7.92
C TYR A 504 -5.68 -11.32 -7.23
N VAL A 505 -6.14 -10.39 -6.40
CA VAL A 505 -5.24 -9.49 -5.64
C VAL A 505 -4.31 -10.28 -4.70
N LYS A 506 -4.82 -11.34 -4.08
CA LYS A 506 -4.00 -12.22 -3.23
C LYS A 506 -2.89 -12.92 -4.02
N ARG A 507 -3.13 -13.29 -5.27
CA ARG A 507 -2.11 -13.85 -6.16
C ARG A 507 -1.10 -12.80 -6.59
N LEU A 508 -1.54 -11.60 -6.96
CA LEU A 508 -0.66 -10.45 -7.24
C LEU A 508 0.27 -10.15 -6.06
N ARG A 509 -0.28 -10.05 -4.85
CA ARG A 509 0.52 -9.82 -3.63
C ARG A 509 1.56 -10.91 -3.40
N ASN A 510 1.19 -12.18 -3.59
CA ASN A 510 2.12 -13.28 -3.40
C ASN A 510 3.25 -13.28 -4.44
N MET A 511 2.95 -12.94 -5.68
CA MET A 511 3.95 -12.81 -6.74
C MET A 511 4.93 -11.66 -6.43
N THR A 512 4.42 -10.47 -6.06
CA THR A 512 5.26 -9.32 -5.75
C THR A 512 6.14 -9.51 -4.52
N ASN A 513 5.66 -10.23 -3.49
CA ASN A 513 6.40 -10.41 -2.24
C ASN A 513 7.44 -11.54 -2.28
N HIS A 514 7.27 -12.53 -3.14
CA HIS A 514 8.12 -13.72 -3.12
C HIS A 514 9.08 -13.82 -4.30
N ALA A 515 9.02 -12.90 -5.27
CA ALA A 515 9.86 -12.88 -6.49
C ALA A 515 10.01 -14.27 -7.16
N ASN A 516 9.00 -15.13 -7.01
CA ASN A 516 9.01 -16.51 -7.45
C ASN A 516 7.94 -16.70 -8.54
N ASP A 517 8.36 -16.59 -9.79
CA ASP A 517 7.52 -16.87 -10.97
C ASP A 517 7.07 -18.33 -11.05
N GLU A 518 7.71 -19.24 -10.30
CA GLU A 518 7.49 -20.69 -10.38
C GLU A 518 6.44 -21.26 -9.41
N SER A 519 5.85 -20.47 -8.50
CA SER A 519 4.93 -21.00 -7.47
C SER A 519 3.49 -21.23 -7.94
N LEU A 520 3.22 -21.20 -9.24
CA LEU A 520 1.91 -21.46 -9.84
C LEU A 520 1.46 -22.94 -9.76
N GLY A 521 2.30 -23.84 -9.23
CA GLY A 521 1.99 -25.27 -9.16
C GLY A 521 0.66 -25.61 -8.47
N ASP A 522 0.36 -24.96 -7.34
CA ASP A 522 -0.90 -25.14 -6.61
C ASP A 522 -1.87 -23.97 -6.88
N GLY A 523 -2.51 -23.92 -8.04
CA GLY A 523 -3.49 -22.88 -8.36
C GLY A 523 -3.52 -22.49 -9.83
N LYS A 524 -2.88 -23.27 -10.71
CA LYS A 524 -2.91 -23.03 -12.15
C LYS A 524 -4.35 -23.04 -12.69
N GLU A 525 -5.16 -24.02 -12.30
CA GLU A 525 -6.56 -24.13 -12.71
C GLU A 525 -7.38 -22.89 -12.25
N LEU A 526 -7.15 -22.42 -11.04
CA LEU A 526 -7.82 -21.22 -10.52
C LEU A 526 -7.44 -19.98 -11.32
N MET A 527 -6.18 -19.84 -11.68
CA MET A 527 -5.73 -18.69 -12.48
C MET A 527 -6.27 -18.75 -13.92
N GLU A 528 -6.27 -19.92 -14.55
CA GLU A 528 -6.89 -20.10 -15.88
C GLU A 528 -8.39 -19.73 -15.82
N TYR A 529 -9.11 -20.19 -14.79
CA TYR A 529 -10.51 -19.80 -14.58
C TYR A 529 -10.68 -18.28 -14.47
N LEU A 530 -9.82 -17.57 -13.70
CA LEU A 530 -9.89 -16.12 -13.58
C LEU A 530 -9.57 -15.42 -14.91
N TYR A 531 -8.60 -15.92 -15.68
CA TYR A 531 -8.27 -15.38 -17.02
C TYR A 531 -9.45 -15.53 -18.00
N GLU A 532 -10.16 -16.66 -17.96
CA GLU A 532 -11.41 -16.87 -18.72
C GLU A 532 -12.52 -15.91 -18.29
N GLN A 533 -12.53 -15.46 -17.04
CA GLN A 533 -13.44 -14.42 -16.53
C GLN A 533 -12.96 -12.98 -16.85
N GLY A 534 -11.89 -12.82 -17.62
CA GLY A 534 -11.40 -11.52 -18.10
C GLY A 534 -10.37 -10.83 -17.20
N TYR A 535 -9.81 -11.52 -16.20
CA TYR A 535 -8.69 -10.97 -15.42
C TYR A 535 -7.40 -10.97 -16.24
N PRO A 536 -6.56 -9.93 -16.11
CA PRO A 536 -5.28 -9.88 -16.80
C PRO A 536 -4.32 -11.00 -16.34
N ARG A 537 -3.42 -11.41 -17.22
CA ARG A 537 -2.35 -12.33 -16.81
C ARG A 537 -1.41 -11.63 -15.83
N LEU A 538 -1.02 -12.33 -14.76
CA LEU A 538 -0.24 -11.76 -13.67
C LEU A 538 1.12 -11.23 -14.16
N GLU A 539 1.78 -11.97 -15.06
CA GLU A 539 3.08 -11.64 -15.62
C GLU A 539 3.08 -10.38 -16.50
N ASP A 540 1.93 -10.05 -17.10
CA ASP A 540 1.77 -8.91 -18.01
C ASP A 540 1.22 -7.66 -17.30
N THR A 541 0.94 -7.74 -15.98
CA THR A 541 0.23 -6.68 -15.25
C THR A 541 1.17 -5.57 -14.82
N THR A 542 0.91 -4.34 -15.28
CA THR A 542 1.65 -3.14 -14.91
C THR A 542 1.17 -2.55 -13.58
N LEU A 543 2.02 -1.73 -12.93
CA LEU A 543 1.63 -1.02 -11.68
C LEU A 543 0.36 -0.18 -11.88
N ARG A 544 0.19 0.46 -13.03
CA ARG A 544 -1.00 1.23 -13.34
C ARG A 544 -2.25 0.35 -13.38
N GLN A 545 -2.19 -0.79 -14.03
CA GLN A 545 -3.30 -1.75 -14.09
C GLN A 545 -3.64 -2.33 -12.71
N ILE A 546 -2.63 -2.59 -11.86
CA ILE A 546 -2.84 -3.01 -10.47
C ILE A 546 -3.58 -1.92 -9.69
N SER A 547 -3.17 -0.66 -9.84
CA SER A 547 -3.80 0.49 -9.19
C SER A 547 -5.26 0.64 -9.60
N GLU A 548 -5.53 0.66 -10.91
CA GLU A 548 -6.87 0.75 -11.48
C GLU A 548 -7.76 -0.42 -11.03
N ALA A 549 -7.19 -1.63 -10.97
CA ALA A 549 -7.90 -2.82 -10.51
C ALA A 549 -8.28 -2.74 -9.03
N ILE A 550 -7.35 -2.37 -8.13
CA ILE A 550 -7.65 -2.23 -6.69
C ILE A 550 -8.78 -1.21 -6.47
N LEU A 551 -8.72 -0.06 -7.15
CA LEU A 551 -9.76 0.98 -7.04
C LEU A 551 -11.12 0.46 -7.53
N GLY A 552 -11.17 -0.18 -8.69
CA GLY A 552 -12.40 -0.75 -9.23
C GLY A 552 -12.99 -1.88 -8.35
N TYR A 553 -12.13 -2.70 -7.72
CA TYR A 553 -12.58 -3.76 -6.81
C TYR A 553 -13.15 -3.18 -5.51
N VAL A 554 -12.55 -2.12 -5.00
CA VAL A 554 -13.06 -1.40 -3.83
C VAL A 554 -14.41 -0.75 -4.14
N GLU A 555 -14.57 -0.12 -5.31
CA GLU A 555 -15.85 0.43 -5.76
C GLU A 555 -16.93 -0.65 -5.88
N THR A 556 -16.58 -1.85 -6.34
CA THR A 556 -17.51 -2.99 -6.37
C THR A 556 -17.99 -3.36 -4.97
N ILE A 557 -17.13 -3.30 -3.95
CA ILE A 557 -17.50 -3.60 -2.56
C ILE A 557 -18.46 -2.51 -2.02
N GLU A 558 -18.17 -1.23 -2.28
CA GLU A 558 -18.93 -0.09 -1.76
C GLU A 558 -20.22 0.23 -2.54
N SER A 559 -20.34 -0.24 -3.80
CA SER A 559 -21.55 -0.01 -4.58
C SER A 559 -22.79 -0.60 -3.88
N GLU A 560 -23.92 0.06 -4.01
CA GLU A 560 -25.20 -0.47 -3.52
C GLU A 560 -25.51 -1.82 -4.17
N ALA A 561 -26.17 -2.70 -3.42
CA ALA A 561 -26.45 -4.08 -3.82
C ALA A 561 -27.42 -4.20 -5.00
#